data_9aae349c9b0c5c80310e4bddd51b3bef
#
_entry.id   9aae349c9b0c5c80310e4bddd51b3bef
#
_cell.length_a   1.000
_cell.length_b   1.000
_cell.length_c   1.000
_cell.angle_alpha   90.00
_cell.angle_beta   90.00
_cell.angle_gamma   90.00
#
_symmetry.space_group_name_H-M   'P 1'
#
loop_
_entity.id
_entity.type
_entity.pdbx_description
1 polymer ?
#
loop_
_entity_poly.entity_id
_entity_poly.type
_entity_poly.pdbx_seq_one_letter_code
_entity_poly.pdbx_strand_id
1 'polypeptide(L)'
;MARTITYYYPDETTPSSLKVFQDRSSQIRGFYFTRDRLEDIAKEENASNYAIYFLMGNSDDEHHTATIYIGQSKNGAGRINDHKLKKSFWSHCIMFVSDNNAFDMNVIDYMEYYFIQKVLEAGTYSVENKDERKRRPNVSIYDQPTYNQYIAQIEFLLQVEGVQLIPPAKKALLKYYPLRGIGPVAQAYFQDGLFYLEKGSIIRPTAAKSQLEQVKASMARRDEQIKSLLEGAKIRSTQEEGYYEVMYPLSFKTPSAMALFVLGRNANGWTEFVGIDELRK
;
A
#
# COMPACT_ATOMS: atom_id res chain seq x y z
N MET A 1 20.93 13.72 6.80
CA MET A 1 21.82 13.08 7.80
C MET A 1 22.14 11.70 7.28
N ALA A 2 23.42 11.29 7.25
CA ALA A 2 23.81 9.92 6.81
C ALA A 2 23.39 8.88 7.87
N ARG A 3 23.04 7.67 7.43
CA ARG A 3 22.64 6.55 8.30
C ARG A 3 23.39 5.28 7.87
N THR A 4 23.66 4.40 8.81
CA THR A 4 24.29 3.10 8.56
C THR A 4 23.32 1.99 8.88
N ILE A 5 22.93 1.22 7.88
CA ILE A 5 22.07 0.05 8.03
C ILE A 5 22.94 -1.20 8.09
N THR A 6 22.71 -2.02 9.08
CA THR A 6 23.32 -3.33 9.24
C THR A 6 22.32 -4.40 8.85
N TYR A 7 22.78 -5.39 8.09
CA TYR A 7 22.01 -6.59 7.72
C TYR A 7 22.65 -7.81 8.34
N TYR A 8 21.81 -8.70 8.84
CA TYR A 8 22.16 -10.05 9.26
C TYR A 8 21.31 -11.03 8.47
N TYR A 9 21.96 -12.02 7.90
CA TYR A 9 21.34 -13.07 7.10
C TYR A 9 21.47 -14.41 7.84
N PRO A 10 20.39 -14.88 8.50
CA PRO A 10 20.41 -16.16 9.21
C PRO A 10 20.72 -17.35 8.29
N ASP A 11 20.41 -17.22 7.01
CA ASP A 11 20.65 -18.21 5.97
C ASP A 11 21.30 -17.54 4.75
N GLU A 12 22.59 -17.82 4.55
CA GLU A 12 23.36 -17.25 3.43
C GLU A 12 22.95 -17.80 2.05
N THR A 13 22.27 -18.95 2.03
CA THR A 13 21.85 -19.59 0.77
C THR A 13 20.62 -18.94 0.17
N THR A 14 19.79 -18.28 0.99
CA THR A 14 18.54 -17.64 0.57
C THR A 14 18.39 -16.22 1.15
N PRO A 15 19.31 -15.28 0.86
CA PRO A 15 19.36 -13.95 1.50
C PRO A 15 18.14 -13.07 1.15
N SER A 16 17.42 -13.39 0.08
CA SER A 16 16.20 -12.68 -0.33
C SER A 16 14.94 -13.12 0.42
N SER A 17 14.98 -14.26 1.12
CA SER A 17 13.81 -14.84 1.79
C SER A 17 13.75 -14.56 3.28
N LEU A 18 14.89 -14.25 3.91
CA LEU A 18 15.01 -14.00 5.34
C LEU A 18 16.19 -13.09 5.62
N LYS A 19 15.95 -11.95 6.26
CA LYS A 19 16.98 -11.03 6.73
C LYS A 19 16.51 -10.22 7.93
N VAL A 20 17.45 -9.91 8.81
CA VAL A 20 17.27 -8.99 9.93
C VAL A 20 18.07 -7.73 9.63
N PHE A 21 17.50 -6.56 9.90
CA PHE A 21 18.15 -5.29 9.59
C PHE A 21 17.87 -4.24 10.65
N GLN A 22 18.81 -3.31 10.81
CA GLN A 22 18.73 -2.27 11.82
C GLN A 22 19.53 -1.03 11.41
N ASP A 23 18.99 0.14 11.68
CA ASP A 23 19.77 1.38 11.71
C ASP A 23 20.60 1.37 13.01
N ARG A 24 21.93 1.49 12.88
CA ARG A 24 22.85 1.48 14.03
C ARG A 24 22.59 2.58 15.08
N SER A 25 21.92 3.65 14.68
CA SER A 25 21.51 4.73 15.56
C SER A 25 20.16 4.52 16.24
N SER A 26 19.50 3.39 16.00
CA SER A 26 18.13 3.09 16.43
C SER A 26 18.08 1.81 17.27
N GLN A 27 17.08 1.74 18.15
CA GLN A 27 16.70 0.53 18.89
C GLN A 27 15.65 -0.30 18.16
N ILE A 28 15.26 0.12 16.95
CA ILE A 28 14.24 -0.58 16.16
C ILE A 28 14.94 -1.57 15.24
N ARG A 29 14.55 -2.83 15.37
CA ARG A 29 15.01 -3.95 14.55
C ARG A 29 13.91 -4.33 13.57
N GLY A 30 14.25 -4.48 12.29
CA GLY A 30 13.39 -4.96 11.25
C GLY A 30 13.68 -6.42 10.90
N PHE A 31 12.63 -7.18 10.63
CA PHE A 31 12.68 -8.54 10.10
C PHE A 31 11.94 -8.55 8.75
N TYR A 32 12.66 -8.93 7.70
CA TYR A 32 12.04 -9.26 6.42
C TYR A 32 12.03 -10.77 6.25
N PHE A 33 10.88 -11.33 5.90
CA PHE A 33 10.78 -12.76 5.62
C PHE A 33 9.63 -13.08 4.67
N THR A 34 9.83 -14.12 3.85
CA THR A 34 8.79 -14.71 3.05
C THR A 34 7.88 -15.60 3.88
N ARG A 35 6.67 -15.85 3.41
CA ARG A 35 5.63 -16.59 4.14
C ARG A 35 6.07 -17.99 4.61
N ASP A 36 6.91 -18.67 3.85
CA ASP A 36 7.46 -19.98 4.16
C ASP A 36 8.53 -19.95 5.26
N ARG A 37 9.19 -18.80 5.49
CA ARG A 37 10.27 -18.64 6.49
C ARG A 37 9.79 -18.20 7.87
N LEU A 38 8.49 -18.17 8.12
CA LEU A 38 7.92 -17.70 9.40
C LEU A 38 8.40 -18.52 10.61
N GLU A 39 8.60 -19.83 10.47
CA GLU A 39 9.09 -20.68 11.55
C GLU A 39 10.54 -20.36 11.94
N ASP A 40 11.34 -19.87 10.99
CA ASP A 40 12.71 -19.44 11.27
C ASP A 40 12.73 -18.12 12.02
N ILE A 41 11.87 -17.17 11.62
CA ILE A 41 11.72 -15.89 12.35
C ILE A 41 11.31 -16.10 13.80
N ALA A 42 10.47 -17.09 14.10
CA ALA A 42 10.03 -17.34 15.47
C ALA A 42 11.19 -17.76 16.41
N LYS A 43 12.35 -18.12 15.85
CA LYS A 43 13.57 -18.48 16.60
C LYS A 43 14.49 -17.28 16.81
N GLU A 44 14.29 -16.19 16.07
CA GLU A 44 15.11 -14.99 16.18
C GLU A 44 14.85 -14.23 17.49
N GLU A 45 15.90 -13.62 18.01
CA GLU A 45 15.83 -12.82 19.22
C GLU A 45 14.84 -11.67 19.07
N ASN A 46 13.98 -11.46 20.07
CA ASN A 46 12.95 -10.43 20.14
C ASN A 46 11.79 -10.56 19.13
N ALA A 47 11.78 -11.57 18.25
CA ALA A 47 10.70 -11.74 17.26
C ALA A 47 9.30 -11.96 17.90
N SER A 48 9.27 -12.40 19.15
CA SER A 48 8.05 -12.61 19.94
C SER A 48 7.65 -11.42 20.83
N ASN A 49 8.37 -10.28 20.71
CA ASN A 49 8.06 -9.07 21.48
C ASN A 49 6.90 -8.27 20.83
N TYR A 50 6.54 -7.16 21.48
CA TYR A 50 5.61 -6.19 20.90
C TYR A 50 6.08 -5.75 19.52
N ALA A 51 5.22 -5.86 18.53
CA ALA A 51 5.57 -5.64 17.13
C ALA A 51 4.50 -4.87 16.36
N ILE A 52 4.95 -4.09 15.39
CA ILE A 52 4.18 -3.61 14.25
C ILE A 52 4.64 -4.37 13.00
N TYR A 53 3.72 -4.85 12.15
CA TYR A 53 4.08 -5.63 10.98
C TYR A 53 3.22 -5.29 9.75
N PHE A 54 3.81 -5.52 8.60
CA PHE A 54 3.26 -5.23 7.28
C PHE A 54 3.28 -6.55 6.47
N LEU A 55 2.10 -7.14 6.26
CA LEU A 55 1.94 -8.29 5.37
C LEU A 55 1.70 -7.76 3.96
N MET A 56 2.50 -8.17 3.02
CA MET A 56 2.49 -7.64 1.67
C MET A 56 2.20 -8.75 0.66
N GLY A 57 1.20 -8.52 -0.19
CA GLY A 57 0.88 -9.35 -1.33
C GLY A 57 1.47 -8.77 -2.61
N ASN A 58 1.80 -9.65 -3.55
CA ASN A 58 2.16 -9.24 -4.89
C ASN A 58 0.88 -8.81 -5.64
N SER A 59 1.00 -7.82 -6.51
CA SER A 59 -0.03 -7.61 -7.51
C SER A 59 0.20 -8.61 -8.64
N ASP A 60 -0.62 -9.63 -8.74
CA ASP A 60 -0.52 -10.66 -9.79
C ASP A 60 -1.04 -10.17 -11.15
N ASP A 61 -1.61 -8.95 -11.20
CA ASP A 61 -2.24 -8.38 -12.40
C ASP A 61 -1.75 -6.94 -12.62
N GLU A 62 -1.57 -6.56 -13.88
CA GLU A 62 -1.22 -5.18 -14.27
C GLU A 62 -2.30 -4.14 -13.85
N HIS A 63 -3.47 -4.61 -13.47
CA HIS A 63 -4.64 -3.80 -13.14
C HIS A 63 -4.87 -3.58 -11.64
N HIS A 64 -4.13 -4.28 -10.75
CA HIS A 64 -4.34 -4.19 -9.31
C HIS A 64 -3.15 -3.59 -8.58
N THR A 65 -3.41 -2.72 -7.61
CA THR A 65 -2.42 -2.28 -6.63
C THR A 65 -2.05 -3.43 -5.71
N ALA A 66 -0.77 -3.51 -5.32
CA ALA A 66 -0.34 -4.48 -4.32
C ALA A 66 -1.18 -4.35 -3.04
N THR A 67 -1.50 -5.48 -2.43
CA THR A 67 -2.30 -5.52 -1.20
C THR A 67 -1.38 -5.45 0.02
N ILE A 68 -1.77 -4.68 1.02
CA ILE A 68 -1.09 -4.58 2.30
C ILE A 68 -2.07 -4.80 3.45
N TYR A 69 -1.61 -5.51 4.49
CA TYR A 69 -2.26 -5.55 5.79
C TYR A 69 -1.27 -5.05 6.85
N ILE A 70 -1.68 -4.09 7.64
CA ILE A 70 -0.88 -3.51 8.71
C ILE A 70 -1.48 -3.99 10.04
N GLY A 71 -0.65 -4.58 10.90
CA GLY A 71 -1.13 -5.13 12.15
C GLY A 71 -0.12 -4.94 13.28
N GLN A 72 -0.62 -5.07 14.49
CA GLN A 72 0.17 -5.02 15.71
C GLN A 72 -0.03 -6.27 16.56
N SER A 73 0.92 -6.59 17.43
CA SER A 73 0.80 -7.71 18.35
C SER A 73 1.71 -7.57 19.56
N LYS A 74 1.27 -8.13 20.68
CA LYS A 74 2.12 -8.38 21.87
C LYS A 74 3.11 -9.51 21.64
N ASN A 75 2.83 -10.39 20.68
CA ASN A 75 3.68 -11.49 20.25
C ASN A 75 3.72 -11.47 18.72
N GLY A 76 4.73 -10.81 18.15
CA GLY A 76 4.84 -10.56 16.72
C GLY A 76 4.79 -11.83 15.89
N ALA A 77 5.76 -12.72 16.04
CA ALA A 77 5.86 -13.95 15.26
C ALA A 77 4.63 -14.87 15.45
N GLY A 78 4.14 -15.00 16.70
CA GLY A 78 2.95 -15.82 16.99
C GLY A 78 1.70 -15.30 16.27
N ARG A 79 1.48 -13.99 16.26
CA ARG A 79 0.32 -13.39 15.59
C ARG A 79 0.36 -13.54 14.08
N ILE A 80 1.55 -13.42 13.48
CA ILE A 80 1.72 -13.59 12.03
C ILE A 80 1.46 -15.05 11.64
N ASN A 81 1.77 -16.00 12.51
CA ASN A 81 1.41 -17.42 12.30
C ASN A 81 -0.11 -17.61 12.20
N ASP A 82 -0.91 -16.94 13.04
CA ASP A 82 -2.37 -16.95 12.92
C ASP A 82 -2.83 -16.39 11.57
N HIS A 83 -2.17 -15.36 11.06
CA HIS A 83 -2.47 -14.79 9.73
C HIS A 83 -2.06 -15.71 8.59
N LYS A 84 -0.99 -16.50 8.73
CA LYS A 84 -0.58 -17.52 7.75
C LYS A 84 -1.71 -18.51 7.51
N LEU A 85 -2.47 -18.86 8.54
CA LEU A 85 -3.61 -19.78 8.44
C LEU A 85 -4.88 -19.14 7.86
N LYS A 86 -5.08 -17.84 8.07
CA LYS A 86 -6.36 -17.16 7.79
C LYS A 86 -6.34 -16.25 6.55
N LYS A 87 -5.16 -15.83 6.09
CA LYS A 87 -4.98 -14.86 5.00
C LYS A 87 -4.04 -15.44 3.94
N SER A 88 -4.53 -15.60 2.70
CA SER A 88 -3.75 -16.17 1.60
C SER A 88 -3.02 -15.14 0.75
N PHE A 89 -3.42 -13.86 0.80
CA PHE A 89 -2.98 -12.81 -0.12
C PHE A 89 -1.49 -12.46 -0.02
N TRP A 90 -0.86 -12.61 1.15
CA TRP A 90 0.50 -12.12 1.38
C TRP A 90 1.58 -13.15 1.03
N SER A 91 2.67 -12.66 0.47
CA SER A 91 3.87 -13.43 0.09
C SER A 91 5.04 -13.19 1.04
N HIS A 92 5.16 -11.96 1.59
CA HIS A 92 6.22 -11.60 2.52
C HIS A 92 5.73 -10.63 3.59
N CYS A 93 6.50 -10.54 4.65
CA CYS A 93 6.24 -9.70 5.80
C CYS A 93 7.47 -8.84 6.13
N ILE A 94 7.22 -7.60 6.55
CA ILE A 94 8.20 -6.78 7.25
C ILE A 94 7.66 -6.50 8.64
N MET A 95 8.40 -6.90 9.67
CA MET A 95 8.01 -6.75 11.07
C MET A 95 9.07 -5.92 11.81
N PHE A 96 8.62 -5.04 12.69
CA PHE A 96 9.49 -4.22 13.52
C PHE A 96 9.22 -4.45 15.00
N VAL A 97 10.29 -4.57 15.75
CA VAL A 97 10.31 -4.69 17.21
C VAL A 97 11.28 -3.68 17.81
N SER A 98 11.29 -3.52 19.11
CA SER A 98 12.27 -2.72 19.82
C SER A 98 13.18 -3.59 20.66
N ASP A 99 14.50 -3.45 20.51
CA ASP A 99 15.51 -4.22 21.27
C ASP A 99 15.54 -3.88 22.75
N ASN A 100 15.16 -2.66 23.11
CA ASN A 100 15.13 -2.18 24.49
C ASN A 100 13.74 -2.27 25.14
N ASN A 101 12.81 -3.04 24.57
CA ASN A 101 11.42 -3.16 25.03
C ASN A 101 10.67 -1.81 25.12
N ALA A 102 11.04 -0.83 24.31
CA ALA A 102 10.37 0.48 24.28
C ALA A 102 8.99 0.42 23.61
N PHE A 103 8.67 -0.66 22.90
CA PHE A 103 7.33 -0.88 22.39
C PHE A 103 6.46 -1.48 23.49
N ASP A 104 5.33 -0.84 23.74
CA ASP A 104 4.24 -1.32 24.55
C ASP A 104 2.94 -1.30 23.73
N MET A 105 1.82 -1.64 24.35
CA MET A 105 0.51 -1.70 23.70
C MET A 105 0.10 -0.35 23.12
N ASN A 106 0.37 0.75 23.82
CA ASN A 106 -0.03 2.09 23.39
C ASN A 106 0.76 2.53 22.15
N VAL A 107 2.08 2.26 22.15
CA VAL A 107 2.99 2.55 21.03
C VAL A 107 2.53 1.81 19.78
N ILE A 108 2.35 0.48 19.86
CA ILE A 108 2.02 -0.32 18.67
C ILE A 108 0.59 -0.05 18.17
N ASP A 109 -0.37 0.24 19.06
CA ASP A 109 -1.73 0.61 18.67
C ASP A 109 -1.77 1.96 17.94
N TYR A 110 -1.00 2.94 18.42
CA TYR A 110 -0.85 4.22 17.74
C TYR A 110 -0.17 4.09 16.38
N MET A 111 0.90 3.30 16.28
CA MET A 111 1.61 3.06 15.02
C MET A 111 0.72 2.34 14.00
N GLU A 112 -0.04 1.32 14.41
CA GLU A 112 -0.99 0.63 13.53
C GLU A 112 -2.01 1.62 12.95
N TYR A 113 -2.65 2.42 13.82
CA TYR A 113 -3.57 3.46 13.39
C TYR A 113 -2.91 4.43 12.40
N TYR A 114 -1.72 4.95 12.75
CA TYR A 114 -0.99 5.92 11.92
C TYR A 114 -0.69 5.37 10.53
N PHE A 115 -0.10 4.17 10.45
CA PHE A 115 0.29 3.59 9.17
C PHE A 115 -0.91 3.21 8.30
N ILE A 116 -2.01 2.72 8.89
CA ILE A 116 -3.25 2.46 8.15
C ILE A 116 -3.78 3.76 7.54
N GLN A 117 -3.94 4.84 8.34
CA GLN A 117 -4.43 6.12 7.82
C GLN A 117 -3.52 6.66 6.71
N LYS A 118 -2.21 6.56 6.92
CA LYS A 118 -1.22 7.05 5.96
C LYS A 118 -1.29 6.33 4.61
N VAL A 119 -1.43 5.02 4.61
CA VAL A 119 -1.58 4.23 3.37
C VAL A 119 -2.91 4.49 2.69
N LEU A 120 -3.99 4.63 3.46
CA LEU A 120 -5.32 4.99 2.92
C LEU A 120 -5.30 6.36 2.24
N GLU A 121 -4.70 7.37 2.90
CA GLU A 121 -4.56 8.72 2.33
C GLU A 121 -3.70 8.74 1.06
N ALA A 122 -2.63 7.95 1.05
CA ALA A 122 -1.72 7.89 -0.10
C ALA A 122 -2.28 7.09 -1.29
N GLY A 123 -3.17 6.12 -1.04
CA GLY A 123 -3.74 5.25 -2.06
C GLY A 123 -2.73 4.32 -2.76
N THR A 124 -1.53 4.14 -2.21
CA THR A 124 -0.43 3.35 -2.79
C THR A 124 -0.66 1.86 -2.77
N TYR A 125 -1.46 1.37 -1.82
CA TYR A 125 -1.78 -0.05 -1.64
C TYR A 125 -3.28 -0.24 -1.46
N SER A 126 -3.76 -1.43 -1.80
CA SER A 126 -5.07 -1.92 -1.36
C SER A 126 -4.94 -2.41 0.09
N VAL A 127 -5.67 -1.78 1.02
CA VAL A 127 -5.58 -2.10 2.45
C VAL A 127 -6.55 -3.22 2.80
N GLU A 128 -6.04 -4.35 3.32
CA GLU A 128 -6.82 -5.55 3.69
C GLU A 128 -7.38 -5.48 5.12
N ASN A 129 -7.14 -4.39 5.84
CA ASN A 129 -7.66 -4.21 7.19
C ASN A 129 -9.20 -4.06 7.16
N LYS A 130 -9.92 -4.91 7.89
CA LYS A 130 -11.39 -4.86 7.94
C LYS A 130 -11.95 -3.64 8.65
N ASP A 131 -11.18 -3.09 9.58
CA ASP A 131 -11.54 -1.90 10.37
C ASP A 131 -10.60 -0.74 10.02
N GLU A 132 -10.80 -0.16 8.86
CA GLU A 132 -10.02 0.98 8.36
C GLU A 132 -10.32 2.28 9.12
N ARG A 133 -11.43 2.32 9.87
CA ARG A 133 -11.92 3.50 10.62
C ARG A 133 -11.65 3.40 12.11
N LYS A 134 -10.59 2.72 12.53
CA LYS A 134 -10.22 2.70 13.95
C LYS A 134 -10.17 4.11 14.51
N ARG A 135 -10.78 4.28 15.66
CA ARG A 135 -10.69 5.53 16.40
C ARG A 135 -9.22 5.81 16.72
N ARG A 136 -8.78 7.05 16.47
CA ARG A 136 -7.43 7.47 16.84
C ARG A 136 -7.16 7.18 18.31
N PRO A 137 -6.10 6.43 18.65
CA PRO A 137 -5.70 6.19 20.03
C PRO A 137 -5.41 7.52 20.74
N ASN A 138 -5.76 7.60 22.01
CA ASN A 138 -5.42 8.77 22.80
C ASN A 138 -3.96 8.65 23.26
N VAL A 139 -3.14 9.59 22.83
CA VAL A 139 -1.71 9.64 23.15
C VAL A 139 -1.42 10.93 23.89
N SER A 140 -0.68 10.83 25.00
CA SER A 140 -0.22 12.00 25.74
C SER A 140 0.64 12.91 24.84
N ILE A 141 0.49 14.22 25.00
CA ILE A 141 1.32 15.20 24.30
C ILE A 141 2.83 15.02 24.61
N TYR A 142 3.16 14.41 25.74
CA TYR A 142 4.53 14.13 26.17
C TYR A 142 5.11 12.87 25.48
N ASP A 143 4.27 11.90 25.10
CA ASP A 143 4.69 10.67 24.46
C ASP A 143 4.73 10.79 22.93
N GLN A 144 3.91 11.68 22.38
CA GLN A 144 3.77 11.86 20.93
C GLN A 144 5.09 12.11 20.19
N PRO A 145 6.05 12.94 20.71
CA PRO A 145 7.34 13.11 20.03
C PRO A 145 8.13 11.81 19.90
N THR A 146 8.12 10.96 20.94
CA THR A 146 8.79 9.66 20.93
C THR A 146 8.15 8.72 19.92
N TYR A 147 6.82 8.63 19.88
CA TYR A 147 6.10 7.80 18.91
C TYR A 147 6.37 8.24 17.47
N ASN A 148 6.40 9.56 17.23
CA ASN A 148 6.74 10.11 15.92
C ASN A 148 8.19 9.78 15.50
N GLN A 149 9.13 9.68 16.44
CA GLN A 149 10.50 9.23 16.15
C GLN A 149 10.52 7.75 15.72
N TYR A 150 9.79 6.88 16.41
CA TYR A 150 9.67 5.46 16.01
C TYR A 150 9.06 5.32 14.62
N ILE A 151 8.00 6.07 14.35
CA ILE A 151 7.35 6.10 13.04
C ILE A 151 8.35 6.52 11.95
N ALA A 152 9.07 7.62 12.15
CA ALA A 152 10.03 8.12 11.18
C ALA A 152 11.19 7.13 10.92
N GLN A 153 11.61 6.38 11.95
CA GLN A 153 12.61 5.33 11.80
C GLN A 153 12.07 4.13 11.00
N ILE A 154 10.86 3.68 11.30
CA ILE A 154 10.19 2.59 10.59
C ILE A 154 9.96 2.97 9.13
N GLU A 155 9.48 4.18 8.85
CA GLU A 155 9.29 4.67 7.48
C GLU A 155 10.58 4.66 6.68
N PHE A 156 11.67 5.11 7.28
CA PHE A 156 12.97 5.08 6.64
C PHE A 156 13.42 3.64 6.34
N LEU A 157 13.26 2.71 7.30
CA LEU A 157 13.62 1.31 7.11
C LEU A 157 12.74 0.62 6.08
N LEU A 158 11.45 0.93 6.02
CA LEU A 158 10.55 0.46 4.96
C LEU A 158 11.00 0.93 3.57
N GLN A 159 11.41 2.21 3.44
CA GLN A 159 11.95 2.73 2.17
C GLN A 159 13.25 2.03 1.76
N VAL A 160 14.13 1.71 2.71
CA VAL A 160 15.35 0.93 2.45
C VAL A 160 15.01 -0.46 1.91
N GLU A 161 13.93 -1.07 2.40
CA GLU A 161 13.39 -2.35 1.93
C GLU A 161 12.54 -2.25 0.66
N GLY A 162 12.49 -1.08 0.02
CA GLY A 162 11.74 -0.85 -1.21
C GLY A 162 10.24 -0.64 -1.02
N VAL A 163 9.77 -0.54 0.22
CA VAL A 163 8.36 -0.29 0.53
C VAL A 163 8.11 1.19 0.69
N GLN A 164 7.37 1.76 -0.23
CA GLN A 164 6.97 3.17 -0.22
C GLN A 164 5.51 3.29 0.20
N LEU A 165 5.27 3.53 1.49
CA LEU A 165 3.91 3.73 2.01
C LEU A 165 3.28 5.02 1.48
N ILE A 166 4.10 6.02 1.19
CA ILE A 166 3.71 7.27 0.55
C ILE A 166 4.61 7.47 -0.66
N PRO A 167 4.06 7.93 -1.77
CA PRO A 167 4.89 8.45 -2.84
C PRO A 167 5.84 9.52 -2.27
N PRO A 168 7.13 9.50 -2.59
CA PRO A 168 8.05 10.51 -2.10
C PRO A 168 7.47 11.89 -2.44
N ALA A 169 7.35 12.74 -1.42
CA ALA A 169 6.93 14.11 -1.58
C ALA A 169 7.97 14.84 -2.44
N LYS A 170 7.96 14.60 -3.72
CA LYS A 170 8.55 15.54 -4.65
C LYS A 170 7.67 16.79 -4.60
N LYS A 171 8.19 17.86 -4.03
CA LYS A 171 7.84 19.25 -4.36
C LYS A 171 8.20 19.56 -5.84
N ALA A 172 8.08 18.62 -6.74
CA ALA A 172 8.08 18.85 -8.17
C ALA A 172 6.63 19.14 -8.53
N LEU A 173 6.39 20.22 -9.23
CA LEU A 173 5.13 20.49 -9.92
C LEU A 173 4.69 19.21 -10.63
N LEU A 174 3.76 18.47 -10.02
CA LEU A 174 3.21 17.26 -10.65
C LEU A 174 2.59 17.72 -11.96
N LYS A 175 3.05 17.13 -13.06
CA LYS A 175 2.42 17.37 -14.35
C LYS A 175 1.19 16.50 -14.44
N TYR A 176 0.05 17.14 -14.57
CA TYR A 176 -1.23 16.46 -14.71
C TYR A 176 -1.58 16.25 -16.18
N TYR A 177 -2.15 15.09 -16.46
CA TYR A 177 -2.59 14.66 -17.77
C TYR A 177 -4.12 14.49 -17.73
N PRO A 178 -4.89 15.49 -18.21
CA PRO A 178 -6.34 15.40 -18.18
C PRO A 178 -6.85 14.37 -19.19
N LEU A 179 -7.96 13.71 -18.82
CA LEU A 179 -8.68 12.83 -19.74
C LEU A 179 -9.27 13.64 -20.89
N ARG A 180 -9.10 13.15 -22.11
CA ARG A 180 -9.63 13.78 -23.33
C ARG A 180 -11.15 13.64 -23.41
N GLY A 181 -11.83 14.68 -23.90
CA GLY A 181 -13.26 14.65 -24.26
C GLY A 181 -14.17 15.47 -23.36
N ILE A 182 -15.46 15.55 -23.75
CA ILE A 182 -16.53 16.26 -23.04
C ILE A 182 -17.10 15.28 -21.99
N GLY A 183 -17.21 15.71 -20.76
CA GLY A 183 -17.82 14.91 -19.69
C GLY A 183 -17.05 14.97 -18.37
N PRO A 184 -17.39 14.12 -17.40
CA PRO A 184 -16.76 14.13 -16.09
C PRO A 184 -15.24 14.09 -16.17
N VAL A 185 -14.60 15.00 -15.44
CA VAL A 185 -13.15 15.24 -15.51
C VAL A 185 -12.41 14.16 -14.74
N ALA A 186 -11.40 13.57 -15.36
CA ALA A 186 -10.42 12.76 -14.69
C ALA A 186 -9.02 13.30 -14.98
N GLN A 187 -8.14 13.30 -13.99
CA GLN A 187 -6.76 13.74 -14.10
C GLN A 187 -5.81 12.65 -13.65
N ALA A 188 -4.77 12.45 -14.43
CA ALA A 188 -3.70 11.51 -14.11
C ALA A 188 -2.40 12.25 -13.85
N TYR A 189 -1.49 11.63 -13.09
CA TYR A 189 -0.09 12.04 -13.00
C TYR A 189 0.80 10.79 -12.96
N PHE A 190 2.08 10.96 -13.25
CA PHE A 190 3.08 9.90 -13.20
C PHE A 190 4.09 10.20 -12.12
N GLN A 191 4.31 9.25 -11.23
CA GLN A 191 5.29 9.38 -10.16
C GLN A 191 5.85 8.01 -9.81
N ASP A 192 7.17 7.95 -9.60
CA ASP A 192 7.89 6.76 -9.11
C ASP A 192 7.60 5.45 -9.87
N GLY A 193 7.42 5.56 -11.18
CA GLY A 193 7.17 4.39 -12.05
C GLY A 193 5.70 3.98 -12.16
N LEU A 194 4.78 4.65 -11.46
CA LEU A 194 3.35 4.36 -11.48
C LEU A 194 2.54 5.55 -12.01
N PHE A 195 1.40 5.23 -12.60
CA PHE A 195 0.38 6.19 -13.02
C PHE A 195 -0.67 6.31 -11.92
N TYR A 196 -1.02 7.53 -11.57
CA TYR A 196 -2.02 7.80 -10.53
C TYR A 196 -3.21 8.51 -11.13
N LEU A 197 -4.40 8.05 -10.76
CA LEU A 197 -5.65 8.77 -10.98
C LEU A 197 -5.88 9.69 -9.78
N GLU A 198 -5.94 10.99 -10.02
CA GLU A 198 -6.04 12.02 -8.99
C GLU A 198 -7.38 12.00 -8.25
N LYS A 199 -7.36 12.37 -6.98
CA LYS A 199 -8.56 12.63 -6.17
C LYS A 199 -9.50 13.62 -6.89
N GLY A 200 -10.80 13.37 -6.79
CA GLY A 200 -11.82 14.14 -7.49
C GLY A 200 -12.07 13.71 -8.93
N SER A 201 -11.26 12.77 -9.46
CA SER A 201 -11.53 12.17 -10.78
C SER A 201 -12.83 11.39 -10.76
N ILE A 202 -13.57 11.44 -11.88
CA ILE A 202 -14.85 10.76 -12.03
C ILE A 202 -14.68 9.49 -12.87
N ILE A 203 -15.07 8.36 -12.31
CA ILE A 203 -15.12 7.06 -12.94
C ILE A 203 -16.48 6.89 -13.58
N ARG A 204 -16.53 6.53 -14.87
CA ARG A 204 -17.77 6.35 -15.64
C ARG A 204 -18.37 4.97 -15.41
N PRO A 205 -19.67 4.79 -15.65
CA PRO A 205 -20.31 3.46 -15.66
C PRO A 205 -19.67 2.58 -16.74
N THR A 206 -19.83 1.27 -16.59
CA THR A 206 -19.38 0.32 -17.60
C THR A 206 -20.16 0.54 -18.90
N ALA A 207 -19.46 0.84 -20.00
CA ALA A 207 -20.08 1.02 -21.31
C ALA A 207 -20.67 -0.32 -21.82
N ALA A 208 -21.70 -0.20 -22.66
CA ALA A 208 -22.50 -1.34 -23.14
C ALA A 208 -21.66 -2.53 -23.64
N LYS A 209 -22.19 -3.71 -23.40
CA LYS A 209 -21.63 -5.06 -23.55
C LYS A 209 -20.86 -5.27 -24.87
N SER A 210 -19.54 -5.43 -24.76
CA SER A 210 -18.74 -6.01 -25.86
C SER A 210 -19.01 -7.50 -25.96
N GLN A 211 -19.02 -8.04 -27.21
CA GLN A 211 -19.18 -9.49 -27.44
C GLN A 211 -17.86 -10.25 -27.30
N LEU A 212 -16.71 -9.58 -27.24
CA LEU A 212 -15.39 -10.20 -27.11
C LEU A 212 -15.14 -10.68 -25.67
N GLU A 213 -14.86 -11.96 -25.49
CA GLU A 213 -14.67 -12.59 -24.17
C GLU A 213 -13.58 -11.93 -23.33
N GLN A 214 -12.46 -11.52 -23.94
CA GLN A 214 -11.36 -10.80 -23.25
C GLN A 214 -11.83 -9.45 -22.68
N VAL A 215 -12.69 -8.73 -23.39
CA VAL A 215 -13.24 -7.45 -22.93
C VAL A 215 -14.23 -7.68 -21.80
N LYS A 216 -15.06 -8.73 -21.89
CA LYS A 216 -15.98 -9.10 -20.81
C LYS A 216 -15.23 -9.43 -19.50
N ALA A 217 -14.14 -10.22 -19.58
CA ALA A 217 -13.33 -10.55 -18.44
C ALA A 217 -12.69 -9.31 -17.79
N SER A 218 -12.19 -8.36 -18.60
CA SER A 218 -11.62 -7.10 -18.11
C SER A 218 -12.66 -6.21 -17.45
N MET A 219 -13.89 -6.18 -17.98
CA MET A 219 -14.98 -5.40 -17.38
C MET A 219 -15.47 -6.03 -16.07
N ALA A 220 -15.57 -7.36 -16.01
CA ALA A 220 -15.94 -8.05 -14.77
C ALA A 220 -14.94 -7.77 -13.64
N ARG A 221 -13.63 -7.82 -13.93
CA ARG A 221 -12.58 -7.47 -12.97
C ARG A 221 -12.69 -6.02 -12.52
N ARG A 222 -12.94 -5.10 -13.45
CA ARG A 222 -13.16 -3.69 -13.14
C ARG A 222 -14.34 -3.50 -12.19
N ASP A 223 -15.47 -4.15 -12.45
CA ASP A 223 -16.66 -4.02 -11.62
C ASP A 223 -16.42 -4.59 -10.20
N GLU A 224 -15.67 -5.68 -10.08
CA GLU A 224 -15.22 -6.21 -8.79
C GLU A 224 -14.28 -5.24 -8.06
N GLN A 225 -13.35 -4.62 -8.78
CA GLN A 225 -12.46 -3.59 -8.24
C GLN A 225 -13.25 -2.36 -7.75
N ILE A 226 -14.23 -1.88 -8.51
CA ILE A 226 -15.12 -0.79 -8.10
C ILE A 226 -15.85 -1.14 -6.80
N LYS A 227 -16.38 -2.38 -6.69
CA LYS A 227 -17.05 -2.85 -5.48
C LYS A 227 -16.11 -2.81 -4.27
N SER A 228 -14.91 -3.35 -4.40
CA SER A 228 -13.88 -3.34 -3.35
C SER A 228 -13.49 -1.91 -2.94
N LEU A 229 -13.34 -1.00 -3.91
CA LEU A 229 -13.00 0.39 -3.64
C LEU A 229 -14.14 1.17 -2.96
N LEU A 230 -15.40 0.83 -3.24
CA LEU A 230 -16.58 1.37 -2.54
C LEU A 230 -16.60 0.88 -1.08
N GLU A 231 -16.40 -0.42 -0.87
CA GLU A 231 -16.33 -1.02 0.47
C GLU A 231 -15.20 -0.39 1.29
N GLY A 232 -14.05 -0.12 0.67
CA GLY A 232 -12.89 0.56 1.27
C GLY A 232 -13.01 2.10 1.34
N ALA A 233 -14.14 2.69 0.97
CA ALA A 233 -14.37 4.14 0.92
C ALA A 233 -13.31 4.93 0.12
N LYS A 234 -12.60 4.28 -0.80
CA LYS A 234 -11.63 4.93 -1.71
C LYS A 234 -12.29 5.68 -2.85
N ILE A 235 -13.49 5.26 -3.21
CA ILE A 235 -14.38 5.95 -4.13
C ILE A 235 -15.76 6.09 -3.48
N ARG A 236 -16.56 7.02 -3.97
CA ARG A 236 -17.95 7.19 -3.54
C ARG A 236 -18.87 7.29 -4.74
N SER A 237 -20.11 6.84 -4.62
CA SER A 237 -21.14 7.08 -5.63
C SER A 237 -21.42 8.58 -5.75
N THR A 238 -21.62 9.06 -6.97
CA THR A 238 -22.07 10.42 -7.24
C THR A 238 -23.60 10.50 -7.23
N GLN A 239 -24.17 11.68 -7.51
CA GLN A 239 -25.61 11.83 -7.70
C GLN A 239 -26.09 11.17 -9.01
N GLU A 240 -25.20 10.99 -9.97
CA GLU A 240 -25.48 10.35 -11.25
C GLU A 240 -25.21 8.84 -11.14
N GLU A 241 -26.21 8.04 -11.48
CA GLU A 241 -26.16 6.58 -11.34
C GLU A 241 -25.02 5.95 -12.15
N GLY A 242 -24.25 5.08 -11.50
CA GLY A 242 -23.11 4.40 -12.11
C GLY A 242 -21.83 5.21 -12.23
N TYR A 243 -21.83 6.48 -11.80
CA TYR A 243 -20.63 7.30 -11.72
C TYR A 243 -20.06 7.30 -10.30
N TYR A 244 -18.73 7.29 -10.19
CA TYR A 244 -18.04 7.28 -8.91
C TYR A 244 -16.97 8.35 -8.87
N GLU A 245 -16.80 8.99 -7.72
CA GLU A 245 -15.75 9.97 -7.47
C GLU A 245 -14.60 9.33 -6.67
N VAL A 246 -13.38 9.57 -7.11
CA VAL A 246 -12.15 9.12 -6.45
C VAL A 246 -11.92 9.98 -5.21
N MET A 247 -11.86 9.34 -4.04
CA MET A 247 -11.64 10.03 -2.75
C MET A 247 -10.16 10.08 -2.37
N TYR A 248 -9.36 9.11 -2.84
CA TYR A 248 -7.92 9.02 -2.66
C TYR A 248 -7.26 8.62 -3.98
N PRO A 249 -6.03 9.09 -4.30
CA PRO A 249 -5.35 8.72 -5.54
C PRO A 249 -5.28 7.20 -5.72
N LEU A 250 -5.59 6.72 -6.93
CA LEU A 250 -5.54 5.30 -7.28
C LEU A 250 -4.36 5.05 -8.22
N SER A 251 -3.52 4.09 -7.90
CA SER A 251 -2.33 3.79 -8.70
C SER A 251 -2.57 2.66 -9.70
N PHE A 252 -1.90 2.78 -10.88
CA PHE A 252 -1.97 1.83 -11.98
C PHE A 252 -0.56 1.62 -12.56
N LYS A 253 -0.27 0.42 -13.06
CA LYS A 253 1.00 0.13 -13.72
C LYS A 253 1.08 0.72 -15.13
N THR A 254 -0.04 0.86 -15.81
CA THR A 254 -0.10 1.35 -17.19
C THR A 254 -1.20 2.38 -17.38
N PRO A 255 -1.02 3.36 -18.31
CA PRO A 255 -2.07 4.32 -18.65
C PRO A 255 -3.32 3.65 -19.23
N SER A 256 -3.16 2.52 -19.95
CA SER A 256 -4.28 1.82 -20.56
C SER A 256 -5.15 1.11 -19.51
N ALA A 257 -4.55 0.55 -18.46
CA ALA A 257 -5.29 0.01 -17.33
C ALA A 257 -6.10 1.10 -16.62
N MET A 258 -5.47 2.26 -16.39
CA MET A 258 -6.13 3.43 -15.81
C MET A 258 -7.28 3.95 -16.70
N ALA A 259 -7.06 4.06 -18.02
CA ALA A 259 -8.09 4.51 -18.96
C ALA A 259 -9.29 3.54 -19.01
N LEU A 260 -9.03 2.23 -19.04
CA LEU A 260 -10.08 1.22 -18.97
C LEU A 260 -10.89 1.37 -17.68
N PHE A 261 -10.22 1.55 -16.55
CA PHE A 261 -10.85 1.72 -15.24
C PHE A 261 -11.75 2.96 -15.22
N VAL A 262 -11.25 4.11 -15.69
CA VAL A 262 -11.99 5.38 -15.68
C VAL A 262 -13.16 5.38 -16.66
N LEU A 263 -12.92 4.88 -17.88
CA LEU A 263 -13.88 5.00 -18.99
C LEU A 263 -14.93 3.88 -19.05
N GLY A 264 -14.71 2.76 -18.34
CA GLY A 264 -15.60 1.61 -18.39
C GLY A 264 -15.66 0.93 -19.76
N ARG A 265 -14.64 1.12 -20.60
CA ARG A 265 -14.48 0.51 -21.92
C ARG A 265 -13.03 0.22 -22.23
N ASN A 266 -12.78 -0.65 -23.20
CA ASN A 266 -11.42 -0.81 -23.69
C ASN A 266 -10.92 0.50 -24.31
N ALA A 267 -9.75 0.98 -23.86
CA ALA A 267 -9.21 2.27 -24.23
C ALA A 267 -7.67 2.27 -24.20
N ASN A 268 -7.07 3.02 -25.11
CA ASN A 268 -5.63 3.23 -25.13
C ASN A 268 -5.28 4.45 -24.26
N GLY A 269 -4.79 4.22 -23.05
CA GLY A 269 -4.46 5.29 -22.10
C GLY A 269 -3.45 6.30 -22.62
N TRP A 270 -2.55 5.90 -23.50
CA TRP A 270 -1.59 6.81 -24.13
C TRP A 270 -2.22 7.85 -25.06
N THR A 271 -3.43 7.63 -25.51
CA THR A 271 -4.19 8.57 -26.36
C THR A 271 -5.34 9.23 -25.64
N GLU A 272 -5.86 8.59 -24.58
CA GLU A 272 -7.01 9.11 -23.82
C GLU A 272 -6.61 10.23 -22.86
N PHE A 273 -5.40 10.16 -22.26
CA PHE A 273 -4.89 11.23 -21.40
C PHE A 273 -3.99 12.17 -22.21
N VAL A 274 -4.32 13.47 -22.21
CA VAL A 274 -3.63 14.47 -23.03
C VAL A 274 -2.20 14.67 -22.59
N GLY A 275 -1.24 14.41 -23.46
CA GLY A 275 0.20 14.61 -23.23
C GLY A 275 0.91 13.49 -22.48
N ILE A 276 0.20 12.44 -22.05
CA ILE A 276 0.81 11.32 -21.30
C ILE A 276 1.77 10.49 -22.17
N ASP A 277 1.61 10.56 -23.48
CA ASP A 277 2.46 9.90 -24.49
C ASP A 277 3.93 10.32 -24.45
N GLU A 278 4.25 11.50 -23.89
CA GLU A 278 5.64 11.92 -23.65
C GLU A 278 6.41 11.00 -22.69
N LEU A 279 5.69 10.24 -21.84
CA LEU A 279 6.26 9.28 -20.89
C LEU A 279 6.53 7.91 -21.54
N ARG A 280 6.14 7.73 -22.78
CA ARG A 280 6.33 6.48 -23.53
C ARG A 280 7.79 6.38 -23.98
N LYS A 281 8.55 5.54 -23.28
CA LYS A 281 9.94 5.21 -23.66
C LYS A 281 9.96 4.14 -24.73
#